data_3be442d8575c1f4816ab1191ced8ba35
#
_entry.id   3be442d8575c1f4816ab1191ced8ba35
#
_cell.length_a   1.000
_cell.length_b   1.000
_cell.length_c   1.000
_cell.angle_alpha   90.00
_cell.angle_beta   90.00
_cell.angle_gamma   90.00
#
_symmetry.space_group_name_H-M   'P 1'
#
loop_
_entity.id
_entity.type
_entity.pdbx_description
1 polymer ?
#
loop_
_entity_poly.entity_id
_entity_poly.type
_entity_poly.pdbx_seq_one_letter_code
_entity_poly.pdbx_strand_id
1 'polypeptide(L)'
;MSVISVFCKKGGVGKTTFIGYLGHYYAKQGKKVLILSADDQNSIFKLFSKEDIVFDSYDNYFEHYIAGKAELGDILIEVRENLYLIKTLNTDKLSMKLTNERSTEKIIKNMFKEYSTFFDYILIDFPPSSSRLTEVLIDFSDVICIVVGLDELGLGGYWNTIQYFVDSDLDIEKIKYVIPNGFSNNRRAPKLSLETLKEMISELSPNAKLLDPIAERSIIKNIQAQGVSVYDDTKLSNYDQGLKDQLEKDLSKIFDEMEF
;
A
#
# COMPACT_ATOMS: atom_id res chain seq x y z
N MET A 1 -7.37 16.24 1.60
CA MET A 1 -6.40 15.22 1.14
C MET A 1 -5.90 14.45 2.34
N SER A 2 -5.84 13.14 2.25
CA SER A 2 -5.24 12.29 3.28
C SER A 2 -4.09 11.48 2.70
N VAL A 3 -3.00 11.35 3.48
CA VAL A 3 -1.86 10.49 3.16
C VAL A 3 -2.01 9.18 3.92
N ILE A 4 -2.15 8.08 3.20
CA ILE A 4 -2.46 6.76 3.74
C ILE A 4 -1.32 5.81 3.39
N SER A 5 -0.75 5.15 4.36
CA SER A 5 0.34 4.20 4.17
C SER A 5 -0.08 2.78 4.50
N VAL A 6 0.41 1.83 3.72
CA VAL A 6 0.28 0.40 4.04
C VAL A 6 1.65 -0.16 4.35
N PHE A 7 1.88 -0.50 5.61
CA PHE A 7 3.16 -0.98 6.10
C PHE A 7 3.02 -2.29 6.88
N CYS A 8 4.00 -3.18 6.77
CA CYS A 8 4.18 -4.36 7.62
C CYS A 8 5.58 -4.92 7.39
N LYS A 9 6.31 -5.21 8.45
CA LYS A 9 7.67 -5.79 8.40
C LYS A 9 7.68 -7.28 8.02
N LYS A 10 6.74 -7.67 7.14
CA LYS A 10 6.66 -9.01 6.57
C LYS A 10 6.38 -8.92 5.07
N GLY A 11 7.21 -9.60 4.28
CA GLY A 11 6.99 -9.76 2.84
C GLY A 11 5.85 -10.72 2.52
N GLY A 12 5.16 -10.51 1.39
CA GLY A 12 4.14 -11.43 0.88
C GLY A 12 2.79 -11.42 1.59
N VAL A 13 2.55 -10.51 2.55
CA VAL A 13 1.25 -10.42 3.27
C VAL A 13 0.14 -9.75 2.46
N GLY A 14 0.44 -9.17 1.29
CA GLY A 14 -0.54 -8.54 0.40
C GLY A 14 -0.62 -7.02 0.47
N LYS A 15 0.37 -6.31 1.03
CA LYS A 15 0.41 -4.83 1.12
C LYS A 15 0.14 -4.16 -0.22
N THR A 16 0.98 -4.44 -1.21
CA THR A 16 0.91 -3.87 -2.56
C THR A 16 -0.43 -4.14 -3.24
N THR A 17 -0.96 -5.36 -3.08
CA THR A 17 -2.28 -5.73 -3.63
C THR A 17 -3.40 -4.93 -2.96
N PHE A 18 -3.37 -4.83 -1.63
CA PHE A 18 -4.37 -4.11 -0.86
C PHE A 18 -4.39 -2.62 -1.23
N ILE A 19 -3.23 -1.96 -1.21
CA ILE A 19 -3.14 -0.52 -1.50
C ILE A 19 -3.48 -0.20 -2.96
N GLY A 20 -3.10 -1.08 -3.90
CA GLY A 20 -3.47 -0.93 -5.31
C GLY A 20 -4.97 -1.02 -5.52
N TYR A 21 -5.64 -1.98 -4.88
CA TYR A 21 -7.10 -2.10 -4.97
C TYR A 21 -7.81 -0.95 -4.25
N LEU A 22 -7.33 -0.51 -3.08
CA LEU A 22 -7.83 0.67 -2.38
C LEU A 22 -7.76 1.92 -3.26
N GLY A 23 -6.62 2.15 -3.90
CA GLY A 23 -6.43 3.29 -4.81
C GLY A 23 -7.39 3.25 -6.00
N HIS A 24 -7.54 2.08 -6.62
CA HIS A 24 -8.45 1.94 -7.76
C HIS A 24 -9.93 2.06 -7.35
N TYR A 25 -10.29 1.55 -6.18
CA TYR A 25 -11.63 1.72 -5.61
C TYR A 25 -12.03 3.20 -5.50
N TYR A 26 -11.18 4.04 -4.92
CA TYR A 26 -11.46 5.47 -4.82
C TYR A 26 -11.40 6.18 -6.17
N ALA A 27 -10.51 5.78 -7.07
CA ALA A 27 -10.45 6.33 -8.43
C ALA A 27 -11.74 6.06 -9.22
N LYS A 28 -12.33 4.86 -9.10
CA LYS A 28 -13.65 4.53 -9.69
C LYS A 28 -14.79 5.37 -9.09
N GLN A 29 -14.63 5.90 -7.89
CA GLN A 29 -15.57 6.87 -7.30
C GLN A 29 -15.31 8.33 -7.72
N GLY A 30 -14.43 8.55 -8.68
CA GLY A 30 -14.09 9.89 -9.18
C GLY A 30 -13.11 10.67 -8.31
N LYS A 31 -12.47 10.03 -7.32
CA LYS A 31 -11.40 10.64 -6.53
C LYS A 31 -10.09 10.60 -7.28
N LYS A 32 -9.31 11.67 -7.22
CA LYS A 32 -7.95 11.68 -7.76
C LYS A 32 -7.00 11.05 -6.75
N VAL A 33 -6.38 9.94 -7.14
CA VAL A 33 -5.54 9.12 -6.27
C VAL A 33 -4.12 9.01 -6.84
N LEU A 34 -3.15 9.27 -5.99
CA LEU A 34 -1.73 9.02 -6.26
C LEU A 34 -1.25 7.86 -5.40
N ILE A 35 -0.54 6.90 -5.98
CA ILE A 35 0.21 5.88 -5.23
C ILE A 35 1.71 6.10 -5.43
N LEU A 36 2.42 6.37 -4.35
CA LEU A 36 3.88 6.38 -4.33
C LEU A 36 4.39 4.97 -3.99
N SER A 37 5.07 4.33 -4.93
CA SER A 37 5.80 3.09 -4.64
C SER A 37 7.11 3.44 -3.92
N ALA A 38 7.16 3.23 -2.61
CA ALA A 38 8.39 3.35 -1.82
C ALA A 38 9.22 2.05 -1.83
N ASP A 39 8.88 1.11 -2.71
CA ASP A 39 9.57 -0.14 -2.98
C ASP A 39 10.18 -0.08 -4.39
N ASP A 40 11.51 -0.20 -4.51
CA ASP A 40 12.22 -0.16 -5.80
C ASP A 40 11.93 -1.37 -6.71
N GLN A 41 11.29 -2.41 -6.19
CA GLN A 41 10.74 -3.49 -7.01
C GLN A 41 9.52 -3.04 -7.82
N ASN A 42 8.89 -1.92 -7.44
CA ASN A 42 7.74 -1.31 -8.10
C ASN A 42 6.62 -2.33 -8.48
N SER A 43 6.42 -3.32 -7.61
CA SER A 43 5.46 -4.42 -7.86
C SER A 43 4.03 -3.95 -8.05
N ILE A 44 3.69 -2.74 -7.57
CA ILE A 44 2.38 -2.10 -7.74
C ILE A 44 2.00 -1.95 -9.23
N PHE A 45 2.99 -1.71 -10.11
CA PHE A 45 2.75 -1.56 -11.54
C PHE A 45 2.22 -2.82 -12.20
N LYS A 46 2.58 -4.01 -11.67
CA LYS A 46 2.09 -5.29 -12.19
C LYS A 46 0.58 -5.48 -12.00
N LEU A 47 -0.05 -4.72 -11.08
CA LEU A 47 -1.50 -4.76 -10.89
C LEU A 47 -2.28 -4.07 -12.01
N PHE A 48 -1.63 -3.14 -12.74
CA PHE A 48 -2.29 -2.23 -13.67
C PHE A 48 -1.77 -2.32 -15.10
N SER A 49 -0.80 -3.18 -15.37
CA SER A 49 -0.12 -3.26 -16.66
C SER A 49 -0.12 -4.67 -17.21
N LYS A 50 -0.54 -4.80 -18.45
CA LYS A 50 -0.41 -6.05 -19.21
C LYS A 50 1.01 -6.29 -19.71
N GLU A 51 1.74 -5.27 -19.99
CA GLU A 51 3.11 -5.29 -20.53
C GLU A 51 3.80 -4.01 -20.10
N ASP A 52 5.00 -4.10 -19.66
CA ASP A 52 6.08 -3.11 -19.68
C ASP A 52 5.70 -1.63 -19.77
N ILE A 53 4.79 -1.12 -18.91
CA ILE A 53 4.81 0.34 -18.60
C ILE A 53 6.11 0.56 -17.88
N VAL A 54 7.14 0.46 -18.63
CA VAL A 54 8.16 -0.01 -18.00
C VAL A 54 9.28 0.91 -17.95
N PHE A 55 10.05 0.88 -17.61
CA PHE A 55 11.45 0.97 -17.41
C PHE A 55 12.23 1.61 -18.59
N ASP A 56 11.54 2.14 -19.61
CA ASP A 56 12.17 2.69 -20.81
C ASP A 56 12.52 4.18 -20.77
N SER A 57 12.04 4.93 -19.77
CA SER A 57 12.53 6.28 -19.56
C SER A 57 13.21 6.37 -18.18
N TYR A 58 14.51 6.54 -18.16
CA TYR A 58 15.31 6.75 -16.94
C TYR A 58 14.94 8.06 -16.19
N ASP A 59 14.01 8.85 -16.74
CA ASP A 59 13.77 10.22 -16.28
C ASP A 59 12.52 10.39 -15.40
N ASN A 60 11.77 9.31 -15.12
CA ASN A 60 10.46 9.40 -14.47
C ASN A 60 10.43 8.70 -13.10
N TYR A 61 11.46 8.87 -12.30
CA TYR A 61 11.54 8.30 -10.96
C TYR A 61 11.49 9.37 -9.89
N PHE A 62 11.03 9.00 -8.71
CA PHE A 62 10.96 9.85 -7.53
C PHE A 62 12.29 10.55 -7.23
N GLU A 63 13.41 9.83 -7.36
CA GLU A 63 14.75 10.37 -7.17
C GLU A 63 15.13 11.48 -8.16
N HIS A 64 14.61 11.45 -9.38
CA HIS A 64 14.88 12.48 -10.37
C HIS A 64 14.23 13.81 -9.97
N TYR A 65 13.01 13.77 -9.43
CA TYR A 65 12.39 14.94 -8.85
C TYR A 65 13.20 15.48 -7.64
N ILE A 66 13.58 14.59 -6.71
CA ILE A 66 14.38 14.99 -5.54
C ILE A 66 15.75 15.57 -5.93
N ALA A 67 16.31 15.14 -7.06
CA ALA A 67 17.57 15.66 -7.59
C ALA A 67 17.39 16.95 -8.43
N GLY A 68 16.17 17.46 -8.61
CA GLY A 68 15.87 18.61 -9.46
C GLY A 68 16.08 18.36 -10.96
N LYS A 69 15.98 17.09 -11.39
CA LYS A 69 16.15 16.65 -12.79
C LYS A 69 14.82 16.42 -13.51
N ALA A 70 13.71 16.41 -12.79
CA ALA A 70 12.36 16.22 -13.29
C ALA A 70 11.39 17.13 -12.55
N GLU A 71 10.36 17.59 -13.20
CA GLU A 71 9.24 18.29 -12.58
C GLU A 71 8.24 17.28 -11.97
N LEU A 72 7.31 17.75 -11.12
CA LEU A 72 6.32 16.90 -10.48
C LEU A 72 5.45 16.12 -11.48
N GLY A 73 5.06 16.77 -12.60
CA GLY A 73 4.26 16.14 -13.65
C GLY A 73 5.00 15.04 -14.40
N ASP A 74 6.32 15.15 -14.52
CA ASP A 74 7.13 14.22 -15.31
C ASP A 74 7.24 12.84 -14.65
N ILE A 75 7.11 12.78 -13.32
CA ILE A 75 7.21 11.52 -12.55
C ILE A 75 5.86 10.84 -12.33
N LEU A 76 4.74 11.44 -12.78
CA LEU A 76 3.40 10.87 -12.67
C LEU A 76 3.10 9.94 -13.85
N ILE A 77 2.64 8.74 -13.55
CA ILE A 77 2.20 7.76 -14.56
C ILE A 77 0.73 7.46 -14.32
N GLU A 78 -0.14 7.87 -15.23
CA GLU A 78 -1.56 7.51 -15.16
C GLU A 78 -1.76 6.07 -15.62
N VAL A 79 -2.25 5.22 -14.71
CA VAL A 79 -2.45 3.77 -14.97
C VAL A 79 -3.91 3.41 -15.15
N ARG A 80 -4.82 4.20 -14.60
CA ARG A 80 -6.28 4.15 -14.80
C ARG A 80 -6.80 5.58 -14.68
N GLU A 81 -8.01 5.83 -15.13
CA GLU A 81 -8.68 7.11 -14.95
C GLU A 81 -8.65 7.51 -13.47
N ASN A 82 -8.16 8.71 -13.18
CA ASN A 82 -7.96 9.26 -11.83
C ASN A 82 -6.98 8.50 -10.91
N LEU A 83 -6.23 7.51 -11.42
CA LEU A 83 -5.24 6.76 -10.66
C LEU A 83 -3.84 6.95 -11.25
N TYR A 84 -2.95 7.51 -10.46
CA TYR A 84 -1.58 7.83 -10.83
C TYR A 84 -0.59 7.08 -9.94
N LEU A 85 0.54 6.70 -10.51
CA LEU A 85 1.64 6.05 -9.79
C LEU A 85 2.93 6.86 -9.93
N ILE A 86 3.76 6.82 -8.87
CA ILE A 86 5.16 7.24 -8.89
C ILE A 86 6.03 6.03 -8.56
N LYS A 87 7.08 5.81 -9.36
CA LYS A 87 8.04 4.73 -9.15
C LYS A 87 9.31 5.22 -8.46
N THR A 88 9.92 4.36 -7.66
CA THR A 88 11.22 4.59 -7.01
C THR A 88 12.28 3.73 -7.69
N LEU A 89 13.48 4.30 -7.91
CA LEU A 89 14.57 3.64 -8.60
C LEU A 89 15.47 2.85 -7.64
N ASN A 90 15.81 3.46 -6.50
CA ASN A 90 16.75 2.87 -5.54
C ASN A 90 16.50 3.44 -4.13
N THR A 91 15.81 2.67 -3.31
CA THR A 91 15.43 3.06 -1.95
C THR A 91 16.61 3.26 -1.02
N ASP A 92 17.70 2.49 -1.19
CA ASP A 92 18.89 2.61 -0.36
C ASP A 92 19.63 3.93 -0.61
N LYS A 93 19.82 4.31 -1.87
CA LYS A 93 20.44 5.61 -2.23
C LYS A 93 19.61 6.77 -1.72
N LEU A 94 18.30 6.68 -1.82
CA LEU A 94 17.40 7.72 -1.32
C LEU A 94 17.43 7.82 0.21
N SER A 95 17.48 6.70 0.90
CA SER A 95 17.64 6.64 2.36
C SER A 95 18.99 7.23 2.81
N MET A 96 20.08 6.92 2.11
CA MET A 96 21.39 7.52 2.38
C MET A 96 21.36 9.04 2.16
N LYS A 97 20.71 9.51 1.11
CA LYS A 97 20.56 10.94 0.83
C LYS A 97 19.76 11.64 1.95
N LEU A 98 18.66 11.05 2.40
CA LEU A 98 17.86 11.55 3.52
C LEU A 98 18.66 11.64 4.83
N THR A 99 19.54 10.67 5.08
CA THR A 99 20.40 10.68 6.27
C THR A 99 21.45 11.79 6.21
N ASN A 100 22.03 12.04 5.04
CA ASN A 100 23.15 12.96 4.87
C ASN A 100 22.72 14.41 4.56
N GLU A 101 21.53 14.61 3.97
CA GLU A 101 21.06 15.89 3.46
C GLU A 101 19.67 16.24 4.00
N ARG A 102 19.61 17.06 5.05
CA ARG A 102 18.31 17.53 5.64
C ARG A 102 17.40 18.25 4.65
N SER A 103 17.95 18.83 3.58
CA SER A 103 17.17 19.45 2.50
C SER A 103 16.28 18.48 1.76
N THR A 104 16.67 17.19 1.68
CA THR A 104 15.91 16.15 0.97
C THR A 104 14.54 15.91 1.60
N GLU A 105 14.46 15.87 2.93
CA GLU A 105 13.18 15.75 3.64
C GLU A 105 12.25 16.93 3.37
N LYS A 106 12.82 18.14 3.32
CA LYS A 106 12.05 19.37 2.98
C LYS A 106 11.51 19.31 1.53
N ILE A 107 12.29 18.77 0.59
CA ILE A 107 11.83 18.59 -0.81
C ILE A 107 10.63 17.64 -0.84
N ILE A 108 10.72 16.49 -0.16
CA ILE A 108 9.62 15.52 -0.07
C ILE A 108 8.36 16.16 0.56
N LYS A 109 8.54 16.90 1.66
CA LYS A 109 7.44 17.61 2.31
C LYS A 109 6.75 18.63 1.39
N ASN A 110 7.53 19.37 0.62
CA ASN A 110 7.00 20.33 -0.34
C ASN A 110 6.23 19.62 -1.46
N MET A 111 6.72 18.47 -1.95
CA MET A 111 6.04 17.64 -2.93
C MET A 111 4.66 17.21 -2.43
N PHE A 112 4.57 16.66 -1.22
CA PHE A 112 3.27 16.28 -0.64
C PHE A 112 2.32 17.47 -0.52
N LYS A 113 2.85 18.65 -0.11
CA LYS A 113 2.06 19.87 -0.02
C LYS A 113 1.55 20.32 -1.41
N GLU A 114 2.35 20.21 -2.45
CA GLU A 114 1.94 20.55 -3.81
C GLU A 114 0.91 19.55 -4.33
N TYR A 115 1.16 18.26 -4.20
CA TYR A 115 0.21 17.24 -4.59
C TYR A 115 -1.13 17.30 -3.82
N SER A 116 -1.12 17.86 -2.60
CA SER A 116 -2.36 18.06 -1.83
C SER A 116 -3.39 18.95 -2.52
N THR A 117 -2.99 19.73 -3.50
CA THR A 117 -3.89 20.59 -4.29
C THR A 117 -4.53 19.86 -5.47
N PHE A 118 -3.99 18.70 -5.87
CA PHE A 118 -4.40 17.96 -7.06
C PHE A 118 -5.05 16.61 -6.73
N PHE A 119 -4.63 15.96 -5.64
CA PHE A 119 -5.09 14.62 -5.27
C PHE A 119 -5.98 14.66 -4.03
N ASP A 120 -7.01 13.83 -4.02
CA ASP A 120 -7.86 13.59 -2.85
C ASP A 120 -7.14 12.69 -1.85
N TYR A 121 -6.41 11.69 -2.37
CA TYR A 121 -5.65 10.71 -1.58
C TYR A 121 -4.25 10.51 -2.16
N ILE A 122 -3.26 10.44 -1.25
CA ILE A 122 -1.92 9.94 -1.55
C ILE A 122 -1.72 8.66 -0.76
N LEU A 123 -1.48 7.57 -1.47
CA LEU A 123 -1.24 6.25 -0.90
C LEU A 123 0.25 5.92 -1.00
N ILE A 124 0.82 5.25 0.02
CA ILE A 124 2.24 4.88 0.02
C ILE A 124 2.37 3.37 0.20
N ASP A 125 2.94 2.70 -0.81
CA ASP A 125 3.26 1.27 -0.79
C ASP A 125 4.70 1.06 -0.32
N PHE A 126 4.88 0.38 0.80
CA PHE A 126 6.18 0.15 1.42
C PHE A 126 6.73 -1.26 1.19
N PRO A 127 8.08 -1.38 1.04
CA PRO A 127 8.74 -2.67 1.17
C PRO A 127 8.61 -3.22 2.61
N PRO A 128 8.93 -4.50 2.83
CA PRO A 128 8.93 -5.08 4.18
C PRO A 128 10.12 -4.63 5.04
N SER A 129 11.08 -3.92 4.43
CA SER A 129 12.28 -3.41 5.09
C SER A 129 12.02 -2.06 5.76
N SER A 130 12.83 -1.75 6.75
CA SER A 130 12.87 -0.44 7.40
C SER A 130 14.09 0.34 6.89
N SER A 131 13.88 1.65 6.66
CA SER A 131 14.92 2.55 6.18
C SER A 131 14.59 3.98 6.59
N ARG A 132 15.54 4.91 6.46
CA ARG A 132 15.26 6.33 6.71
C ARG A 132 14.14 6.87 5.80
N LEU A 133 14.05 6.38 4.56
CA LEU A 133 12.93 6.72 3.68
C LEU A 133 11.58 6.26 4.28
N THR A 134 11.54 5.02 4.81
CA THR A 134 10.34 4.49 5.46
C THR A 134 9.90 5.36 6.63
N GLU A 135 10.83 5.74 7.52
CA GLU A 135 10.53 6.61 8.68
C GLU A 135 9.96 7.95 8.25
N VAL A 136 10.63 8.63 7.32
CA VAL A 136 10.21 9.95 6.82
C VAL A 136 8.82 9.88 6.16
N LEU A 137 8.53 8.85 5.38
CA LEU A 137 7.24 8.72 4.72
C LEU A 137 6.12 8.31 5.70
N ILE A 138 6.42 7.52 6.74
CA ILE A 138 5.48 7.23 7.83
C ILE A 138 5.17 8.52 8.61
N ASP A 139 6.16 9.37 8.86
CA ASP A 139 5.94 10.65 9.53
C ASP A 139 5.02 11.59 8.74
N PHE A 140 5.06 11.53 7.41
CA PHE A 140 4.14 12.30 6.56
C PHE A 140 2.75 11.68 6.41
N SER A 141 2.56 10.44 6.83
CA SER A 141 1.27 9.76 6.73
C SER A 141 0.31 10.22 7.83
N ASP A 142 -0.96 10.42 7.45
CA ASP A 142 -2.05 10.68 8.39
C ASP A 142 -2.60 9.38 8.97
N VAL A 143 -2.61 8.33 8.16
CA VAL A 143 -3.16 7.02 8.50
C VAL A 143 -2.20 5.90 8.07
N ILE A 144 -1.98 4.97 8.98
CA ILE A 144 -1.23 3.73 8.70
C ILE A 144 -2.20 2.54 8.75
N CYS A 145 -2.13 1.72 7.71
CA CYS A 145 -2.82 0.45 7.60
C CYS A 145 -1.79 -0.70 7.71
N ILE A 146 -2.05 -1.69 8.53
CA ILE A 146 -1.20 -2.88 8.65
C ILE A 146 -1.93 -4.09 8.06
N VAL A 147 -1.40 -4.66 6.97
CA VAL A 147 -1.91 -5.92 6.42
C VAL A 147 -1.18 -7.09 7.08
N VAL A 148 -1.95 -8.01 7.67
CA VAL A 148 -1.42 -9.14 8.46
C VAL A 148 -1.85 -10.46 7.83
N GLY A 149 -0.89 -11.29 7.44
CA GLY A 149 -1.19 -12.68 7.05
C GLY A 149 -1.71 -13.48 8.25
N LEU A 150 -2.76 -14.28 8.05
CA LEU A 150 -3.33 -15.11 9.11
C LEU A 150 -2.58 -16.45 9.25
N ASP A 151 -1.30 -16.33 9.55
CA ASP A 151 -0.39 -17.41 9.91
C ASP A 151 0.61 -16.93 10.99
N GLU A 152 1.40 -17.83 11.53
CA GLU A 152 2.38 -17.52 12.59
C GLU A 152 3.40 -16.45 12.13
N LEU A 153 3.84 -16.51 10.88
CA LEU A 153 4.80 -15.55 10.35
C LEU A 153 4.18 -14.15 10.15
N GLY A 154 2.91 -14.10 9.81
CA GLY A 154 2.16 -12.84 9.68
C GLY A 154 1.94 -12.17 11.04
N LEU A 155 1.59 -12.95 12.08
CA LEU A 155 1.49 -12.45 13.46
C LEU A 155 2.84 -11.91 13.95
N GLY A 156 3.94 -12.64 13.69
CA GLY A 156 5.30 -12.15 13.94
C GLY A 156 5.62 -10.87 13.18
N GLY A 157 5.12 -10.74 11.94
CA GLY A 157 5.25 -9.51 11.14
C GLY A 157 4.52 -8.32 11.76
N TYR A 158 3.34 -8.53 12.32
CA TYR A 158 2.61 -7.50 13.06
C TYR A 158 3.38 -7.05 14.31
N TRP A 159 3.83 -8.01 15.15
CA TRP A 159 4.66 -7.72 16.32
C TRP A 159 5.90 -6.90 15.96
N ASN A 160 6.66 -7.35 14.94
CA ASN A 160 7.87 -6.66 14.51
C ASN A 160 7.57 -5.25 13.95
N THR A 161 6.37 -5.04 13.40
CA THR A 161 5.95 -3.72 12.93
C THR A 161 5.72 -2.78 14.12
N ILE A 162 5.03 -3.23 15.15
CA ILE A 162 4.81 -2.43 16.37
C ILE A 162 6.13 -2.12 17.06
N GLN A 163 7.02 -3.13 17.22
CA GLN A 163 8.35 -2.90 17.79
C GLN A 163 9.16 -1.86 16.99
N TYR A 164 9.08 -1.90 15.66
CA TYR A 164 9.75 -0.91 14.82
C TYR A 164 9.23 0.51 15.07
N PHE A 165 7.93 0.69 15.25
CA PHE A 165 7.37 2.00 15.60
C PHE A 165 7.90 2.51 16.93
N VAL A 166 7.97 1.64 17.94
CA VAL A 166 8.53 1.97 19.27
C VAL A 166 10.02 2.31 19.17
N ASP A 167 10.81 1.45 18.52
CA ASP A 167 12.27 1.61 18.43
C ASP A 167 12.70 2.83 17.61
N SER A 168 11.87 3.25 16.64
CA SER A 168 12.11 4.41 15.77
C SER A 168 11.39 5.68 16.22
N ASP A 169 10.78 5.69 17.40
CA ASP A 169 10.00 6.82 17.95
C ASP A 169 8.93 7.34 16.97
N LEU A 170 8.27 6.41 16.25
CA LEU A 170 7.18 6.70 15.32
C LEU A 170 5.84 6.71 16.05
N ASP A 171 4.93 7.57 15.62
CA ASP A 171 3.62 7.71 16.25
C ASP A 171 2.72 6.49 15.97
N ILE A 172 2.55 5.66 16.99
CA ILE A 172 1.71 4.45 16.95
C ILE A 172 0.22 4.78 16.79
N GLU A 173 -0.20 5.99 17.19
CA GLU A 173 -1.58 6.43 17.09
C GLU A 173 -2.03 6.64 15.63
N LYS A 174 -1.08 6.72 14.70
CA LYS A 174 -1.37 6.75 13.26
C LYS A 174 -1.82 5.39 12.71
N ILE A 175 -1.59 4.30 13.43
CA ILE A 175 -2.09 2.97 13.07
C ILE A 175 -3.60 2.94 13.33
N LYS A 176 -4.38 3.14 12.27
CA LYS A 176 -5.86 3.19 12.37
C LYS A 176 -6.54 1.90 11.97
N TYR A 177 -5.92 1.12 11.08
CA TYR A 177 -6.55 -0.10 10.55
C TYR A 177 -5.58 -1.27 10.53
N VAL A 178 -6.07 -2.42 10.97
CA VAL A 178 -5.40 -3.72 10.82
C VAL A 178 -6.27 -4.61 9.93
N ILE A 179 -5.69 -5.10 8.85
CA ILE A 179 -6.35 -5.85 7.80
C ILE A 179 -5.86 -7.30 7.81
N PRO A 180 -6.63 -8.26 8.35
CA PRO A 180 -6.29 -9.67 8.28
C PRO A 180 -6.42 -10.19 6.86
N ASN A 181 -5.40 -10.85 6.32
CA ASN A 181 -5.41 -11.39 4.96
C ASN A 181 -5.11 -12.90 4.94
N GLY A 182 -5.67 -13.60 3.97
CA GLY A 182 -5.50 -15.06 3.83
C GLY A 182 -6.44 -15.89 4.71
N PHE A 183 -7.61 -15.34 5.01
CA PHE A 183 -8.62 -16.02 5.83
C PHE A 183 -9.24 -17.21 5.09
N SER A 184 -9.47 -18.30 5.83
CA SER A 184 -10.18 -19.47 5.33
C SER A 184 -11.11 -20.05 6.39
N ASN A 185 -12.40 -20.13 6.08
CA ASN A 185 -13.40 -20.73 6.96
C ASN A 185 -13.20 -22.24 7.18
N ASN A 186 -12.51 -22.90 6.25
CA ASN A 186 -12.33 -24.35 6.26
C ASN A 186 -11.04 -24.79 6.97
N ARG A 187 -10.19 -23.84 7.39
CA ARG A 187 -8.92 -24.12 8.07
C ARG A 187 -8.95 -23.59 9.49
N ARG A 188 -8.44 -24.41 10.42
CA ARG A 188 -8.38 -24.04 11.85
C ARG A 188 -7.31 -22.94 12.11
N ALA A 189 -6.15 -23.04 11.46
CA ALA A 189 -5.04 -22.16 11.69
C ALA A 189 -5.35 -20.68 11.46
N PRO A 190 -5.94 -20.24 10.32
CA PRO A 190 -6.30 -18.83 10.12
C PRO A 190 -7.32 -18.30 11.14
N LYS A 191 -8.24 -19.15 11.64
CA LYS A 191 -9.19 -18.75 12.69
C LYS A 191 -8.48 -18.47 14.00
N LEU A 192 -7.57 -19.37 14.40
CA LEU A 192 -6.78 -19.18 15.62
C LEU A 192 -5.89 -17.93 15.52
N SER A 193 -5.23 -17.76 14.36
CA SER A 193 -4.41 -16.57 14.11
C SER A 193 -5.22 -15.28 14.19
N LEU A 194 -6.48 -15.28 13.73
CA LEU A 194 -7.36 -14.12 13.83
C LEU A 194 -7.69 -13.78 15.30
N GLU A 195 -7.97 -14.79 16.14
CA GLU A 195 -8.20 -14.57 17.57
C GLU A 195 -6.95 -14.02 18.27
N THR A 196 -5.79 -14.62 18.03
CA THR A 196 -4.52 -14.11 18.53
C THR A 196 -4.24 -12.67 18.08
N LEU A 197 -4.53 -12.36 16.80
CA LEU A 197 -4.36 -10.99 16.29
C LEU A 197 -5.25 -9.98 17.02
N LYS A 198 -6.50 -10.34 17.37
CA LYS A 198 -7.38 -9.49 18.17
C LYS A 198 -6.79 -9.17 19.55
N GLU A 199 -6.24 -10.18 20.21
CA GLU A 199 -5.57 -10.01 21.49
C GLU A 199 -4.36 -9.08 21.37
N MET A 200 -3.51 -9.32 20.36
CA MET A 200 -2.34 -8.46 20.08
C MET A 200 -2.72 -7.00 19.81
N ILE A 201 -3.79 -6.74 19.02
CA ILE A 201 -4.26 -5.38 18.76
C ILE A 201 -4.70 -4.70 20.04
N SER A 202 -5.49 -5.40 20.89
CA SER A 202 -5.97 -4.82 22.14
C SER A 202 -4.85 -4.42 23.10
N GLU A 203 -3.72 -5.11 23.04
CA GLU A 203 -2.55 -4.84 23.88
C GLU A 203 -1.58 -3.81 23.29
N LEU A 204 -1.34 -3.87 21.99
CA LEU A 204 -0.23 -3.17 21.34
C LEU A 204 -0.65 -1.91 20.55
N SER A 205 -1.88 -1.89 20.04
CA SER A 205 -2.44 -0.74 19.28
C SER A 205 -3.95 -0.63 19.52
N PRO A 206 -4.40 -0.35 20.75
CA PRO A 206 -5.81 -0.43 21.14
C PRO A 206 -6.74 0.52 20.39
N ASN A 207 -6.19 1.56 19.76
CA ASN A 207 -6.93 2.52 18.96
C ASN A 207 -7.08 2.10 17.49
N ALA A 208 -6.42 1.02 17.08
CA ALA A 208 -6.53 0.49 15.72
C ALA A 208 -7.80 -0.36 15.55
N LYS A 209 -8.57 -0.07 14.50
CA LYS A 209 -9.74 -0.86 14.11
C LYS A 209 -9.30 -2.11 13.36
N LEU A 210 -9.70 -3.28 13.85
CA LEU A 210 -9.60 -4.52 13.09
C LEU A 210 -10.73 -4.56 12.06
N LEU A 211 -10.39 -4.68 10.78
CA LEU A 211 -11.35 -4.82 9.68
C LEU A 211 -11.74 -6.28 9.44
N ASP A 212 -12.78 -6.49 8.65
CA ASP A 212 -13.17 -7.83 8.21
C ASP A 212 -12.00 -8.53 7.48
N PRO A 213 -11.79 -9.84 7.70
CA PRO A 213 -10.68 -10.54 7.08
C PRO A 213 -10.88 -10.75 5.57
N ILE A 214 -9.84 -10.48 4.80
CA ILE A 214 -9.81 -10.79 3.36
C ILE A 214 -9.60 -12.29 3.17
N ALA A 215 -10.54 -12.93 2.46
CA ALA A 215 -10.46 -14.36 2.18
C ALA A 215 -9.31 -14.68 1.21
N GLU A 216 -8.66 -15.83 1.44
CA GLU A 216 -7.70 -16.40 0.47
C GLU A 216 -8.45 -16.76 -0.83
N ARG A 217 -8.03 -16.15 -1.96
CA ARG A 217 -8.67 -16.37 -3.26
C ARG A 217 -7.64 -16.53 -4.36
N SER A 218 -7.73 -17.65 -5.07
CA SER A 218 -6.85 -17.95 -6.22
C SER A 218 -7.01 -16.95 -7.36
N ILE A 219 -8.20 -16.36 -7.52
CA ILE A 219 -8.49 -15.39 -8.59
C ILE A 219 -7.55 -14.16 -8.54
N ILE A 220 -7.08 -13.75 -7.36
CA ILE A 220 -6.17 -12.60 -7.21
C ILE A 220 -4.91 -12.82 -8.07
N LYS A 221 -4.29 -14.00 -7.98
CA LYS A 221 -3.10 -14.31 -8.78
C LYS A 221 -3.39 -14.35 -10.28
N ASN A 222 -4.56 -14.85 -10.66
CA ASN A 222 -4.95 -14.96 -12.08
C ASN A 222 -5.15 -13.59 -12.72
N ILE A 223 -5.85 -12.65 -12.05
CA ILE A 223 -6.06 -11.29 -12.57
C ILE A 223 -4.77 -10.48 -12.54
N GLN A 224 -3.97 -10.59 -11.48
CA GLN A 224 -2.68 -9.91 -11.39
C GLN A 224 -1.71 -10.35 -12.50
N ALA A 225 -1.66 -11.64 -12.83
CA ALA A 225 -0.84 -12.13 -13.93
C ALA A 225 -1.22 -11.54 -15.30
N GLN A 226 -2.43 -10.98 -15.41
CA GLN A 226 -2.93 -10.31 -16.62
C GLN A 226 -2.80 -8.78 -16.53
N GLY A 227 -2.23 -8.23 -15.46
CA GLY A 227 -2.17 -6.78 -15.22
C GLY A 227 -3.55 -6.15 -15.03
N VAL A 228 -4.50 -6.93 -14.49
CA VAL A 228 -5.90 -6.55 -14.29
C VAL A 228 -6.17 -6.35 -12.80
N SER A 229 -6.74 -5.20 -12.46
CA SER A 229 -7.27 -4.95 -11.13
C SER A 229 -8.65 -5.56 -10.96
N VAL A 230 -9.03 -5.84 -9.71
CA VAL A 230 -10.38 -6.33 -9.37
C VAL A 230 -11.48 -5.38 -9.85
N TYR A 231 -11.21 -4.09 -9.95
CA TYR A 231 -12.14 -3.04 -10.38
C TYR A 231 -12.12 -2.75 -11.89
N ASP A 232 -11.32 -3.48 -12.68
CA ASP A 232 -11.32 -3.34 -14.13
C ASP A 232 -12.51 -4.07 -14.78
N ASP A 233 -13.09 -3.46 -15.82
CA ASP A 233 -14.15 -4.05 -16.65
C ASP A 233 -13.53 -5.05 -17.66
N THR A 234 -13.05 -6.18 -17.17
CA THR A 234 -12.36 -7.19 -17.99
C THR A 234 -13.26 -8.41 -18.19
N LYS A 235 -13.34 -8.90 -19.42
CA LYS A 235 -14.04 -10.17 -19.73
C LYS A 235 -13.16 -11.35 -19.30
N LEU A 236 -13.60 -12.05 -18.28
CA LEU A 236 -13.03 -13.31 -17.80
C LEU A 236 -13.94 -14.49 -18.18
N SER A 237 -13.50 -15.72 -17.91
CA SER A 237 -14.40 -16.88 -17.94
C SER A 237 -15.57 -16.67 -16.96
N ASN A 238 -16.74 -17.25 -17.21
CA ASN A 238 -17.90 -17.10 -16.31
C ASN A 238 -17.57 -17.49 -14.86
N TYR A 239 -16.73 -18.50 -14.67
CA TYR A 239 -16.30 -18.94 -13.35
C TYR A 239 -15.39 -17.89 -12.66
N ASP A 240 -14.38 -17.40 -13.37
CA ASP A 240 -13.46 -16.40 -12.83
C ASP A 240 -14.17 -15.04 -12.61
N GLN A 241 -15.13 -14.70 -13.48
CA GLN A 241 -15.94 -13.50 -13.32
C GLN A 241 -16.72 -13.53 -11.99
N GLY A 242 -17.39 -14.62 -11.69
CA GLY A 242 -18.12 -14.74 -10.41
C GLY A 242 -17.20 -14.65 -9.19
N LEU A 243 -15.97 -15.18 -9.27
CA LEU A 243 -14.98 -15.05 -8.20
C LEU A 243 -14.44 -13.61 -8.06
N LYS A 244 -14.24 -12.93 -9.19
CA LYS A 244 -13.83 -11.52 -9.23
C LYS A 244 -14.91 -10.62 -8.61
N ASP A 245 -16.16 -10.76 -9.02
CA ASP A 245 -17.29 -9.97 -8.53
C ASP A 245 -17.49 -10.14 -7.02
N GLN A 246 -17.30 -11.36 -6.51
CA GLN A 246 -17.37 -11.59 -5.07
C GLN A 246 -16.19 -10.95 -4.32
N LEU A 247 -14.98 -10.99 -4.88
CA LEU A 247 -13.81 -10.33 -4.32
C LEU A 247 -13.98 -8.81 -4.30
N GLU A 248 -14.48 -8.25 -5.41
CA GLU A 248 -14.78 -6.82 -5.54
C GLU A 248 -15.76 -6.36 -4.45
N LYS A 249 -16.85 -7.12 -4.26
CA LYS A 249 -17.85 -6.84 -3.23
C LYS A 249 -17.27 -6.91 -1.82
N ASP A 250 -16.47 -7.94 -1.52
CA ASP A 250 -15.86 -8.11 -0.19
C ASP A 250 -14.88 -6.97 0.12
N LEU A 251 -14.05 -6.60 -0.86
CA LEU A 251 -13.09 -5.49 -0.71
C LEU A 251 -13.79 -4.14 -0.60
N SER A 252 -14.81 -3.88 -1.42
CA SER A 252 -15.58 -2.63 -1.37
C SER A 252 -16.22 -2.43 0.00
N LYS A 253 -16.77 -3.50 0.60
CA LYS A 253 -17.30 -3.45 1.97
C LYS A 253 -16.22 -3.05 2.99
N ILE A 254 -15.02 -3.61 2.88
CA ILE A 254 -13.90 -3.29 3.77
C ILE A 254 -13.48 -1.82 3.56
N PHE A 255 -13.38 -1.36 2.32
CA PHE A 255 -12.98 0.01 2.00
C PHE A 255 -14.03 1.06 2.41
N ASP A 256 -15.32 0.72 2.35
CA ASP A 256 -16.41 1.57 2.85
C ASP A 256 -16.37 1.78 4.38
N GLU A 257 -15.74 0.86 5.11
CA GLU A 257 -15.55 0.98 6.56
C GLU A 257 -14.36 1.85 6.96
N MET A 258 -13.53 2.24 5.98
CA MET A 258 -12.33 3.05 6.21
C MET A 258 -12.67 4.53 6.00
N GLU A 259 -12.47 5.31 7.05
CA GLU A 259 -12.68 6.77 7.05
C GLU A 259 -11.31 7.47 7.03
N PHE A 260 -11.10 8.41 6.06
CA PHE A 260 -9.85 9.12 5.86
C PHE A 260 -10.00 10.64 5.75
#